data_c76e28bb4e7dd9da614327353b11a6ec
#
_entry.id   c76e28bb4e7dd9da614327353b11a6ec
#
_cell.length_a   1.000
_cell.length_b   1.000
_cell.length_c   1.000
_cell.angle_alpha   90.00
_cell.angle_beta   90.00
_cell.angle_gamma   90.00
#
_symmetry.space_group_name_H-M   'P 1'
#
loop_
_entity.id
_entity.type
_entity.pdbx_description
1 polymer ?
#
loop_
_entity_poly.entity_id
_entity_poly.type
_entity_poly.pdbx_seq_one_letter_code
_entity_poly.pdbx_strand_id
1 'polypeptide(L)'
;MSIASALFSDSQSRVLRWLFGHPDRGYHLSELRRLTGLGSASLQRELNRLAEAGLVMSERIGNLRRFQADPKSPVFGELVALTRKTLGAEPMLREALQPLLPGLQGAWIYGSVAKQTDTAQSDIDVMLVGKNLSLSKV
;
A
#
# COMPACT_ATOMS: atom_id res chain seq x y z
N MET A 1 -6.59 6.98 -15.85
CA MET A 1 -6.75 5.72 -15.10
C MET A 1 -5.38 5.28 -14.59
N SER A 2 -5.30 4.91 -13.32
CA SER A 2 -4.05 4.42 -12.76
C SER A 2 -3.89 2.92 -13.02
N ILE A 3 -2.68 2.41 -12.83
CA ILE A 3 -2.46 0.96 -12.93
C ILE A 3 -3.30 0.24 -11.89
N ALA A 4 -3.35 0.77 -10.67
CA ALA A 4 -4.14 0.16 -9.60
C ALA A 4 -5.62 0.07 -9.97
N SER A 5 -6.20 1.14 -10.51
CA SER A 5 -7.62 1.12 -10.87
C SER A 5 -7.91 0.23 -12.06
N ALA A 6 -6.92 -0.02 -12.91
CA ALA A 6 -7.07 -0.95 -14.02
C ALA A 6 -7.05 -2.41 -13.55
N LEU A 7 -6.27 -2.70 -12.50
CA LEU A 7 -6.09 -4.08 -12.02
C LEU A 7 -7.06 -4.46 -10.90
N PHE A 8 -7.41 -3.51 -10.05
CA PHE A 8 -8.16 -3.78 -8.83
C PHE A 8 -9.38 -2.88 -8.75
N SER A 9 -10.45 -3.40 -8.16
CA SER A 9 -11.59 -2.57 -7.79
C SER A 9 -11.18 -1.65 -6.63
N ASP A 10 -12.01 -0.65 -6.34
CA ASP A 10 -11.75 0.25 -5.24
C ASP A 10 -11.66 -0.50 -3.91
N SER A 11 -12.58 -1.42 -3.66
CA SER A 11 -12.55 -2.23 -2.44
C SER A 11 -11.30 -3.08 -2.34
N GLN A 12 -10.90 -3.71 -3.44
CA GLN A 12 -9.70 -4.53 -3.48
C GLN A 12 -8.45 -3.69 -3.21
N SER A 13 -8.38 -2.54 -3.84
CA SER A 13 -7.24 -1.63 -3.63
C SER A 13 -7.09 -1.21 -2.18
N ARG A 14 -8.20 -0.90 -1.53
CA ARG A 14 -8.17 -0.46 -0.14
C ARG A 14 -7.68 -1.55 0.80
N VAL A 15 -8.12 -2.78 0.58
CA VAL A 15 -7.72 -3.91 1.41
C VAL A 15 -6.26 -4.30 1.15
N LEU A 16 -5.88 -4.41 -0.11
CA LEU A 16 -4.52 -4.81 -0.48
C LEU A 16 -3.48 -3.82 -0.01
N ARG A 17 -3.80 -2.54 -0.03
CA ARG A 17 -2.88 -1.50 0.42
C ARG A 17 -2.37 -1.75 1.83
N TRP A 18 -3.25 -2.18 2.72
CA TRP A 18 -2.88 -2.42 4.10
C TRP A 18 -2.23 -3.78 4.29
N LEU A 19 -2.83 -4.82 3.74
CA LEU A 19 -2.36 -6.18 3.97
C LEU A 19 -1.03 -6.47 3.27
N PHE A 20 -0.89 -6.08 2.01
CA PHE A 20 0.33 -6.35 1.26
C PHE A 20 1.29 -5.17 1.24
N GLY A 21 0.83 -3.99 1.62
CA GLY A 21 1.71 -2.86 1.85
C GLY A 21 2.48 -2.99 3.16
N HIS A 22 1.94 -3.76 4.11
CA HIS A 22 2.56 -4.02 5.41
C HIS A 22 2.44 -5.52 5.72
N PRO A 23 3.17 -6.37 4.96
CA PRO A 23 2.93 -7.82 5.02
C PRO A 23 3.34 -8.49 6.31
N ASP A 24 4.21 -7.89 7.09
CA ASP A 24 4.63 -8.44 8.39
C ASP A 24 3.73 -8.00 9.54
N ARG A 25 2.67 -7.26 9.25
CA ARG A 25 1.72 -6.83 10.27
C ARG A 25 0.38 -7.51 10.08
N GLY A 26 -0.23 -7.95 11.19
CA GLY A 26 -1.59 -8.43 11.18
C GLY A 26 -2.55 -7.35 11.61
N TYR A 27 -3.79 -7.45 11.13
CA TYR A 27 -4.83 -6.47 11.39
C TYR A 27 -6.09 -7.16 11.85
N HIS A 28 -6.73 -6.62 12.87
CA HIS A 28 -8.07 -7.05 13.27
C HIS A 28 -9.11 -6.48 12.32
N LEU A 29 -10.25 -7.13 12.25
CA LEU A 29 -11.33 -6.71 11.36
C LEU A 29 -11.74 -5.25 11.63
N SER A 30 -11.84 -4.88 12.90
CA SER A 30 -12.22 -3.51 13.28
C SER A 30 -11.19 -2.48 12.83
N GLU A 31 -9.91 -2.83 12.89
CA GLU A 31 -8.85 -1.96 12.38
C GLU A 31 -8.99 -1.75 10.88
N LEU A 32 -9.19 -2.84 10.16
CA LEU A 32 -9.32 -2.77 8.70
C LEU A 32 -10.56 -1.96 8.30
N ARG A 33 -11.65 -2.07 9.03
CA ARG A 33 -12.83 -1.25 8.76
C ARG A 33 -12.49 0.23 8.87
N ARG A 34 -11.77 0.60 9.91
CA ARG A 34 -11.38 1.99 10.12
C ARG A 34 -10.39 2.47 9.06
N LEU A 35 -9.39 1.65 8.76
CA LEU A 35 -8.33 2.03 7.83
C LEU A 35 -8.79 2.08 6.38
N THR A 36 -9.64 1.15 5.98
CA THR A 36 -10.11 1.08 4.59
C THR A 36 -11.33 1.97 4.34
N GLY A 37 -12.08 2.27 5.38
CA GLY A 37 -13.34 3.00 5.23
C GLY A 37 -14.44 2.17 4.59
N LEU A 38 -14.26 0.87 4.43
CA LEU A 38 -15.25 -0.01 3.82
C LEU A 38 -16.30 -0.42 4.84
N GLY A 39 -17.51 -0.69 4.36
CA GLY A 39 -18.56 -1.27 5.19
C GLY A 39 -18.20 -2.70 5.56
N SER A 40 -18.79 -3.19 6.65
CA SER A 40 -18.49 -4.51 7.18
C SER A 40 -18.70 -5.63 6.15
N ALA A 41 -19.79 -5.58 5.41
CA ALA A 41 -20.10 -6.63 4.43
C ALA A 41 -19.10 -6.66 3.28
N SER A 42 -18.76 -5.49 2.74
CA SER A 42 -17.79 -5.39 1.65
C SER A 42 -16.41 -5.85 2.10
N LEU A 43 -15.99 -5.43 3.29
CA LEU A 43 -14.69 -5.80 3.83
C LEU A 43 -14.59 -7.30 4.06
N GLN A 44 -15.61 -7.90 4.69
CA GLN A 44 -15.61 -9.33 4.95
C GLN A 44 -15.59 -10.14 3.67
N ARG A 45 -16.32 -9.68 2.66
CA ARG A 45 -16.34 -10.34 1.36
C ARG A 45 -14.93 -10.37 0.74
N GLU A 46 -14.24 -9.25 0.76
CA GLU A 46 -12.88 -9.18 0.22
C GLU A 46 -11.91 -10.04 1.03
N LEU A 47 -11.98 -9.98 2.35
CA LEU A 47 -11.10 -10.75 3.21
C LEU A 47 -11.33 -12.25 3.06
N ASN A 48 -12.59 -12.67 2.99
CA ASN A 48 -12.91 -14.08 2.80
C ASN A 48 -12.42 -14.59 1.45
N ARG A 49 -12.56 -13.77 0.40
CA ARG A 49 -12.08 -14.13 -0.93
C ARG A 49 -10.56 -14.33 -0.93
N LEU A 50 -9.84 -13.44 -0.29
CA LEU A 50 -8.38 -13.52 -0.22
C LEU A 50 -7.93 -14.71 0.63
N ALA A 51 -8.62 -14.97 1.73
CA ALA A 51 -8.29 -16.11 2.60
C ALA A 51 -8.57 -17.44 1.91
N GLU A 52 -9.68 -17.56 1.19
CA GLU A 52 -10.01 -18.76 0.44
C GLU A 52 -8.98 -19.05 -0.64
N ALA A 53 -8.45 -18.03 -1.28
CA ALA A 53 -7.45 -18.19 -2.31
C ALA A 53 -6.05 -18.48 -1.76
N GLY A 54 -5.89 -18.44 -0.43
CA GLY A 54 -4.59 -18.68 0.19
C GLY A 54 -3.64 -17.49 0.14
N LEU A 55 -4.17 -16.30 -0.12
CA LEU A 55 -3.35 -15.08 -0.20
C LEU A 55 -3.18 -14.42 1.16
N VAL A 56 -4.13 -14.61 2.04
CA VAL A 56 -4.18 -13.97 3.35
C VAL A 56 -4.44 -15.04 4.41
N MET A 57 -3.72 -14.97 5.52
CA MET A 57 -3.97 -15.80 6.69
C MET A 57 -5.07 -15.17 7.52
N SER A 58 -5.95 -16.01 8.05
CA SER A 58 -7.00 -15.59 8.97
C SER A 58 -6.85 -16.38 10.25
N GLU A 59 -6.74 -15.69 11.37
CA GLU A 59 -6.55 -16.30 12.67
C GLU A 59 -7.55 -15.72 13.66
N ARG A 60 -8.15 -16.58 14.46
CA ARG A 60 -9.06 -16.15 15.51
C ARG A 60 -8.33 -16.15 16.85
N ILE A 61 -8.31 -14.99 17.51
CA ILE A 61 -7.71 -14.84 18.85
C ILE A 61 -8.83 -14.35 19.75
N GLY A 62 -9.37 -15.26 20.58
CA GLY A 62 -10.54 -14.95 21.37
C GLY A 62 -11.75 -14.68 20.48
N ASN A 63 -12.35 -13.50 20.63
CA ASN A 63 -13.49 -13.09 19.81
C ASN A 63 -13.06 -12.27 18.59
N LEU A 64 -11.76 -12.09 18.38
CA LEU A 64 -11.25 -11.24 17.32
C LEU A 64 -10.66 -12.07 16.19
N ARG A 65 -10.94 -11.65 14.95
CA ARG A 65 -10.29 -12.23 13.77
C ARG A 65 -9.16 -11.31 13.33
N ARG A 66 -8.00 -11.91 13.10
CA ARG A 66 -6.82 -11.21 12.65
C ARG A 66 -6.45 -11.68 11.26
N PHE A 67 -6.12 -10.74 10.39
CA PHE A 67 -5.76 -11.02 9.00
C PHE A 67 -4.36 -10.52 8.70
N GLN A 68 -3.62 -11.29 7.93
CA GLN A 68 -2.25 -10.94 7.54
C GLN A 68 -1.93 -11.58 6.21
N ALA A 69 -1.12 -10.90 5.39
CA ALA A 69 -0.64 -11.49 4.15
C ALA A 69 0.10 -12.79 4.44
N ASP A 70 -0.17 -13.83 3.65
CA ASP A 70 0.39 -15.15 3.87
C ASP A 70 1.73 -15.28 3.12
N PRO A 71 2.85 -15.33 3.84
CA PRO A 71 4.16 -15.44 3.20
C PRO A 71 4.38 -16.77 2.47
N LYS A 72 3.52 -17.76 2.72
CA LYS A 72 3.59 -19.04 2.03
C LYS A 72 2.85 -19.06 0.71
N SER A 73 2.13 -18.00 0.39
CA SER A 73 1.46 -17.88 -0.90
C SER A 73 2.49 -17.89 -2.02
N PRO A 74 2.25 -18.63 -3.11
CA PRO A 74 3.21 -18.66 -4.22
C PRO A 74 3.38 -17.31 -4.93
N VAL A 75 2.46 -16.38 -4.72
CA VAL A 75 2.55 -15.04 -5.31
C VAL A 75 2.77 -13.95 -4.27
N PHE A 76 3.21 -14.32 -3.08
CA PHE A 76 3.39 -13.35 -2.00
C PHE A 76 4.32 -12.21 -2.39
N GLY A 77 5.51 -12.52 -2.87
CA GLY A 77 6.49 -11.51 -3.25
C GLY A 77 6.00 -10.62 -4.38
N GLU A 78 5.36 -11.21 -5.36
CA GLU A 78 4.81 -10.49 -6.50
C GLU A 78 3.70 -9.53 -6.07
N LEU A 79 2.83 -9.96 -5.16
CA LEU A 79 1.77 -9.11 -4.67
C LEU A 79 2.30 -7.97 -3.81
N VAL A 80 3.30 -8.24 -2.97
CA VAL A 80 3.93 -7.20 -2.18
C VAL A 80 4.56 -6.15 -3.09
N ALA A 81 5.32 -6.59 -4.10
CA ALA A 81 5.96 -5.68 -5.03
C ALA A 81 4.94 -4.88 -5.83
N LEU A 82 3.91 -5.54 -6.33
CA LEU A 82 2.86 -4.87 -7.10
C LEU A 82 2.12 -3.86 -6.26
N THR A 83 1.78 -4.21 -5.03
CA THR A 83 1.10 -3.30 -4.12
C THR A 83 1.94 -2.08 -3.81
N ARG A 84 3.23 -2.27 -3.55
CA ARG A 84 4.12 -1.15 -3.27
C ARG A 84 4.26 -0.21 -4.46
N LYS A 85 4.32 -0.77 -5.66
CA LYS A 85 4.47 0.04 -6.87
C LYS A 85 3.21 0.77 -7.28
N THR A 86 2.05 0.20 -6.99
CA THR A 86 0.77 0.76 -7.47
C THR A 86 -0.05 1.42 -6.38
N LEU A 87 0.07 0.94 -5.14
CA LEU A 87 -0.77 1.37 -4.02
C LEU A 87 0.05 1.86 -2.83
N GLY A 88 1.37 1.87 -2.94
CA GLY A 88 2.26 2.23 -1.85
C GLY A 88 2.34 3.73 -1.61
N ALA A 89 3.31 4.14 -0.78
CA ALA A 89 3.47 5.53 -0.39
C ALA A 89 3.83 6.43 -1.56
N GLU A 90 4.66 5.97 -2.46
CA GLU A 90 5.13 6.79 -3.58
C GLU A 90 4.00 7.29 -4.48
N PRO A 91 3.13 6.40 -5.02
CA PRO A 91 2.03 6.88 -5.85
C PRO A 91 1.08 7.82 -5.12
N MET A 92 0.83 7.56 -3.84
CA MET A 92 -0.04 8.42 -3.04
C MET A 92 0.57 9.79 -2.82
N LEU A 93 1.86 9.84 -2.52
CA LEU A 93 2.56 11.09 -2.32
C LEU A 93 2.64 11.89 -3.62
N ARG A 94 2.90 11.22 -4.72
CA ARG A 94 2.93 11.87 -6.02
C ARG A 94 1.60 12.54 -6.32
N GLU A 95 0.51 11.84 -6.08
CA GLU A 95 -0.83 12.38 -6.31
C GLU A 95 -1.12 13.55 -5.39
N ALA A 96 -0.77 13.42 -4.11
CA ALA A 96 -0.99 14.48 -3.13
C ALA A 96 -0.18 15.73 -3.44
N LEU A 97 0.99 15.57 -4.06
CA LEU A 97 1.87 16.68 -4.39
C LEU A 97 1.71 17.17 -5.83
N GLN A 98 0.72 16.65 -6.54
CA GLN A 98 0.49 17.01 -7.93
C GLN A 98 0.52 18.52 -8.19
N PRO A 99 -0.14 19.34 -7.38
CA PRO A 99 -0.11 20.78 -7.59
C PRO A 99 1.26 21.41 -7.43
N LEU A 100 2.20 20.71 -6.78
CA LEU A 100 3.53 21.23 -6.52
C LEU A 100 4.60 20.62 -7.44
N LEU A 101 4.20 19.72 -8.33
CA LEU A 101 5.15 18.98 -9.15
C LEU A 101 6.09 19.85 -9.98
N PRO A 102 5.65 20.98 -10.56
CA PRO A 102 6.58 21.77 -11.36
C PRO A 102 7.85 22.13 -10.64
N GLY A 103 7.80 22.27 -9.32
CA GLY A 103 8.97 22.62 -8.54
C GLY A 103 9.71 21.42 -7.97
N LEU A 104 9.09 20.25 -7.93
CA LEU A 104 9.64 19.12 -7.19
C LEU A 104 10.04 17.94 -8.05
N GLN A 105 9.40 17.78 -9.20
CA GLN A 105 9.36 16.50 -9.89
C GLN A 105 10.71 15.89 -10.24
N GLY A 106 11.71 16.69 -10.52
CA GLY A 106 12.95 16.13 -11.02
C GLY A 106 13.63 15.21 -10.04
N ALA A 107 13.98 15.75 -8.86
CA ALA A 107 14.87 15.06 -7.94
C ALA A 107 14.23 13.88 -7.23
N TRP A 108 13.06 14.07 -6.63
CA TRP A 108 12.55 13.03 -5.75
C TRP A 108 11.91 11.85 -6.51
N ILE A 109 11.30 12.09 -7.66
CA ILE A 109 10.74 11.00 -8.46
C ILE A 109 11.85 10.09 -8.95
N TYR A 110 12.91 10.69 -9.44
CA TYR A 110 14.05 9.93 -9.90
C TYR A 110 14.72 9.16 -8.77
N GLY A 111 14.84 9.80 -7.60
CA GLY A 111 15.37 9.15 -6.42
C GLY A 111 14.53 7.97 -5.96
N SER A 112 13.19 8.10 -6.00
CA SER A 112 12.30 7.01 -5.64
C SER A 112 12.49 5.80 -6.54
N VAL A 113 12.62 6.03 -7.84
CA VAL A 113 12.84 4.94 -8.78
C VAL A 113 14.15 4.23 -8.48
N ALA A 114 15.21 4.98 -8.20
CA ALA A 114 16.51 4.41 -7.89
C ALA A 114 16.49 3.58 -6.61
N LYS A 115 15.58 3.89 -5.70
CA LYS A 115 15.50 3.23 -4.40
C LYS A 115 14.27 2.36 -4.25
N GLN A 116 13.70 1.91 -5.34
CA GLN A 116 12.45 1.16 -5.28
C GLN A 116 12.57 -0.19 -4.55
N THR A 117 13.77 -0.68 -4.34
CA THR A 117 13.99 -1.90 -3.58
C THR A 117 14.07 -1.64 -2.08
N ASP A 118 14.08 -0.39 -1.69
CA ASP A 118 14.16 0.00 -0.29
C ASP A 118 12.79 -0.08 0.37
N THR A 119 12.79 0.12 1.68
CA THR A 119 11.56 0.13 2.45
C THR A 119 10.72 1.37 2.14
N ALA A 120 9.47 1.35 2.58
CA ALA A 120 8.60 2.51 2.46
C ALA A 120 9.19 3.73 3.15
N GLN A 121 9.92 3.53 4.23
CA GLN A 121 10.58 4.62 4.94
C GLN A 121 11.65 5.27 4.08
N SER A 122 12.41 4.48 3.33
CA SER A 122 13.42 5.02 2.42
C SER A 122 12.78 5.85 1.32
N ASP A 123 11.63 5.41 0.81
CA ASP A 123 10.91 6.17 -0.19
C ASP A 123 10.46 7.52 0.37
N ILE A 124 10.02 7.54 1.61
CA ILE A 124 9.62 8.77 2.28
C ILE A 124 10.83 9.69 2.47
N ASP A 125 11.97 9.12 2.84
CA ASP A 125 13.20 9.90 3.01
C ASP A 125 13.63 10.55 1.69
N VAL A 126 13.54 9.81 0.60
CA VAL A 126 13.86 10.33 -0.72
C VAL A 126 12.93 11.50 -1.06
N MET A 127 11.67 11.37 -0.75
CA MET A 127 10.70 12.44 -0.98
C MET A 127 11.06 13.69 -0.17
N LEU A 128 11.44 13.53 1.09
CA LEU A 128 11.84 14.64 1.93
C LEU A 128 13.11 15.33 1.41
N VAL A 129 14.07 14.56 0.96
CA VAL A 129 15.29 15.12 0.37
C VAL A 129 14.95 15.92 -0.88
N GLY A 130 14.09 15.40 -1.74
CA GLY A 130 13.64 16.12 -2.91
C GLY A 130 12.94 17.43 -2.54
N LYS A 131 12.12 17.40 -1.53
CA LYS A 131 11.43 18.58 -1.04
C LYS A 131 12.43 19.61 -0.51
N ASN A 132 13.42 19.16 0.24
CA ASN A 132 14.45 20.05 0.77
C ASN A 132 15.26 20.69 -0.35
N LEU A 133 15.61 19.91 -1.35
CA LEU A 133 16.31 20.45 -2.50
C LEU A 133 15.49 21.51 -3.20
N SER A 134 14.21 21.25 -3.35
CA SER A 134 13.31 22.20 -3.96
C SER A 134 13.24 23.48 -3.16
N LEU A 135 13.13 23.37 -1.85
CA LEU A 135 13.08 24.54 -0.97
C LEU A 135 14.37 25.32 -0.98
N SER A 136 15.51 24.64 -1.03
CA SER A 136 16.79 25.33 -1.05
C SER A 136 17.07 26.01 -2.38
N LYS A 137 16.47 25.55 -3.46
CA LYS A 137 16.59 26.20 -4.76
C LYS A 137 15.66 27.41 -4.88
N VAL A 138 14.62 27.39 -4.11
CA VAL A 138 13.67 28.48 -4.07
C VAL A 138 14.16 29.56 -3.11
#